data_6bd025f11f79cac500f417b2aa965897
#
_entry.id   6bd025f11f79cac500f417b2aa965897
#
_cell.length_a   1.000
_cell.length_b   1.000
_cell.length_c   1.000
_cell.angle_alpha   90.00
_cell.angle_beta   90.00
_cell.angle_gamma   90.00
#
_symmetry.space_group_name_H-M   'P 1'
#
loop_
_entity.id
_entity.type
_entity.pdbx_description
1 polymer ?
#
loop_
_entity_poly.entity_id
_entity_poly.type
_entity_poly.pdbx_seq_one_letter_code
_entity_poly.pdbx_strand_id
1 'polypeptide(L)'
;MFVDADHLKYINDTFGHDMGNLAISSIASVLRQHCPAESVSIRYGGDEFVCVIPDYNKQKIQELAHTLLDSLEVFSANSRVGFPIEASIGWVIADDPGLTLNDYINLADEKMYSVKKSRKAERKDF
;
A
#
# COMPACT_ATOMS: atom_id res chain seq x y z
N MET A 1 6.36 -5.96 3.28
CA MET A 1 5.03 -5.49 2.84
C MET A 1 5.21 -4.62 1.62
N PHE A 2 4.43 -4.86 0.60
CA PHE A 2 4.43 -4.08 -0.64
C PHE A 2 3.10 -3.35 -0.75
N VAL A 3 3.14 -2.05 -0.99
CA VAL A 3 1.96 -1.19 -1.05
C VAL A 3 1.95 -0.45 -2.38
N ASP A 4 0.84 -0.49 -3.09
CA ASP A 4 0.68 0.17 -4.38
C ASP A 4 -0.57 1.05 -4.34
N ALA A 5 -0.43 2.31 -4.75
CA ALA A 5 -1.57 3.21 -4.85
C ALA A 5 -2.50 2.76 -5.98
N ASP A 6 -3.79 2.60 -5.66
CA ASP A 6 -4.77 2.20 -6.66
C ASP A 6 -5.18 3.40 -7.53
N HIS A 7 -5.33 3.14 -8.82
CA HIS A 7 -5.89 4.08 -9.79
C HIS A 7 -5.13 5.41 -9.91
N LEU A 8 -3.82 5.43 -9.64
CA LEU A 8 -3.04 6.68 -9.69
C LEU A 8 -3.10 7.34 -11.08
N LYS A 9 -3.01 6.53 -12.14
CA LYS A 9 -3.14 7.06 -13.50
C LYS A 9 -4.48 7.74 -13.72
N TYR A 10 -5.57 7.11 -13.28
CA TYR A 10 -6.90 7.69 -13.37
C TYR A 10 -7.00 9.02 -12.59
N ILE A 11 -6.45 9.04 -11.38
CA ILE A 11 -6.44 10.25 -10.55
C ILE A 11 -5.67 11.37 -11.26
N ASN A 12 -4.48 11.08 -11.78
CA ASN A 12 -3.66 12.06 -12.51
C ASN A 12 -4.38 12.59 -13.76
N ASP A 13 -4.95 11.69 -14.54
CA ASP A 13 -5.61 12.05 -15.80
C ASP A 13 -6.92 12.84 -15.57
N THR A 14 -7.64 12.55 -14.50
CA THR A 14 -8.95 13.15 -14.22
C THR A 14 -8.84 14.40 -13.35
N PHE A 15 -7.99 14.39 -12.33
CA PHE A 15 -7.91 15.44 -11.31
C PHE A 15 -6.59 16.20 -11.32
N GLY A 16 -5.61 15.77 -12.10
CA GLY A 16 -4.30 16.40 -12.22
C GLY A 16 -3.24 15.77 -11.32
N HIS A 17 -1.97 16.05 -11.65
CA HIS A 17 -0.81 15.50 -10.94
C HIS A 17 -0.74 15.94 -9.47
N ASP A 18 -1.25 17.11 -9.14
CA ASP A 18 -1.30 17.58 -7.75
C ASP A 18 -2.16 16.66 -6.89
N MET A 19 -3.26 16.17 -7.44
CA MET A 19 -4.14 15.23 -6.74
C MET A 19 -3.53 13.84 -6.66
N GLY A 20 -2.80 13.41 -7.68
CA GLY A 20 -2.01 12.18 -7.63
C GLY A 20 -0.92 12.25 -6.56
N ASN A 21 -0.23 13.39 -6.47
CA ASN A 21 0.77 13.64 -5.42
C ASN A 21 0.14 13.62 -4.03
N LEU A 22 -1.06 14.17 -3.89
CA LEU A 22 -1.80 14.12 -2.63
C LEU A 22 -2.13 12.68 -2.24
N ALA A 23 -2.55 11.85 -3.18
CA ALA A 23 -2.81 10.42 -2.93
C ALA A 23 -1.55 9.71 -2.44
N ILE A 24 -0.41 9.92 -3.10
CA ILE A 24 0.86 9.33 -2.71
C ILE A 24 1.31 9.82 -1.32
N SER A 25 1.26 11.11 -1.07
CA SER A 25 1.68 11.67 0.22
C SER A 25 0.76 11.22 1.36
N SER A 26 -0.51 11.00 1.08
CA SER A 26 -1.47 10.47 2.06
C SER A 26 -1.13 9.03 2.45
N ILE A 27 -0.79 8.19 1.48
CA ILE A 27 -0.34 6.82 1.74
C ILE A 27 0.95 6.84 2.56
N ALA A 28 1.92 7.67 2.18
CA ALA A 28 3.17 7.81 2.93
C ALA A 28 2.93 8.25 4.37
N SER A 29 2.00 9.17 4.59
CA SER A 29 1.63 9.67 5.92
C SER A 29 1.01 8.56 6.77
N VAL A 30 0.10 7.78 6.22
CA VAL A 30 -0.54 6.65 6.89
C VAL A 30 0.49 5.58 7.25
N LEU A 31 1.42 5.27 6.34
CA LEU A 31 2.52 4.33 6.62
C LEU A 31 3.38 4.82 7.78
N ARG A 32 3.76 6.09 7.77
CA ARG A 32 4.58 6.70 8.83
C ARG A 32 3.86 6.68 10.17
N GLN A 33 2.56 6.88 10.18
CA GLN A 33 1.77 6.91 11.40
C GLN A 33 1.60 5.53 12.04
N HIS A 34 1.47 4.48 11.25
CA HIS A 34 1.07 3.16 11.75
C HIS A 34 2.17 2.10 11.73
N CYS A 35 3.18 2.22 10.87
CA CYS A 35 4.30 1.29 10.88
C CYS A 35 5.16 1.50 12.13
N PRO A 36 5.72 0.42 12.71
CA PRO A 36 6.58 0.55 13.89
C PRO A 36 7.79 1.44 13.65
N ALA A 37 8.32 2.04 14.72
CA ALA A 37 9.48 2.94 14.64
C ALA A 37 10.72 2.23 14.07
N GLU A 38 10.85 0.93 14.32
CA GLU A 38 11.98 0.12 13.85
C GLU A 38 11.86 -0.28 12.38
N SER A 39 10.71 -0.05 11.76
CA SER A 39 10.51 -0.40 10.36
C SER A 39 11.19 0.59 9.42
N VAL A 40 11.48 0.11 8.21
CA VAL A 40 11.99 0.95 7.13
C VAL A 40 10.95 0.95 6.02
N SER A 41 10.50 2.13 5.64
CA SER A 41 9.55 2.31 4.54
C SER A 41 10.20 3.17 3.47
N ILE A 42 10.18 2.69 2.24
CA ILE A 42 10.76 3.41 1.10
C ILE A 42 9.72 3.55 -0.01
N ARG A 43 9.79 4.63 -0.74
CA ARG A 43 9.08 4.77 -2.01
C ARG A 43 9.86 4.01 -3.07
N TYR A 44 9.32 2.88 -3.50
CA TYR A 44 10.01 1.93 -4.37
C TYR A 44 9.85 2.28 -5.85
N GLY A 45 8.73 2.85 -6.20
CA GLY A 45 8.41 3.30 -7.56
C GLY A 45 7.50 4.51 -7.52
N GLY A 46 6.92 4.90 -8.65
CA GLY A 46 6.06 6.07 -8.75
C GLY A 46 4.85 6.01 -7.82
N ASP A 47 4.24 4.85 -7.75
CA ASP A 47 3.03 4.58 -6.96
C ASP A 47 3.23 3.43 -5.95
N GLU A 48 4.47 3.06 -5.66
CA GLU A 48 4.83 1.86 -4.91
C GLU A 48 5.65 2.18 -3.67
N PHE A 49 5.33 1.49 -2.57
CA PHE A 49 6.09 1.54 -1.32
C PHE A 49 6.47 0.15 -0.88
N VAL A 50 7.65 0.00 -0.30
CA VAL A 50 8.12 -1.23 0.33
C VAL A 50 8.38 -0.93 1.80
N CYS A 51 7.84 -1.76 2.69
CA CYS A 51 8.04 -1.65 4.12
C CYS A 51 8.68 -2.94 4.65
N VAL A 52 9.82 -2.80 5.29
CA VAL A 52 10.50 -3.89 6.00
C VAL A 52 10.24 -3.70 7.48
N ILE A 53 9.56 -4.67 8.10
CA ILE A 53 9.07 -4.55 9.47
C ILE A 53 9.66 -5.68 10.30
N PRO A 54 10.59 -5.37 11.24
CA PRO A 54 11.21 -6.40 12.08
C PRO A 54 10.21 -6.99 13.07
N ASP A 55 10.42 -8.25 13.41
CA ASP A 55 9.75 -8.96 14.50
C ASP A 55 8.22 -9.04 14.40
N TYR A 56 7.67 -8.90 13.20
CA TYR A 56 6.24 -9.10 12.96
C TYR A 56 5.95 -10.54 12.57
N ASN A 57 4.90 -11.09 13.18
CA ASN A 57 4.34 -12.37 12.78
C ASN A 57 3.17 -12.16 11.81
N LYS A 58 2.61 -13.24 11.31
CA LYS A 58 1.49 -13.22 10.37
C LYS A 58 0.30 -12.42 10.90
N GLN A 59 -0.07 -12.60 12.16
CA GLN A 59 -1.19 -11.90 12.76
C GLN A 59 -0.95 -10.39 12.83
N LYS A 60 0.22 -9.98 13.28
CA LYS A 60 0.57 -8.56 13.40
C LYS A 60 0.59 -7.84 12.07
N ILE A 61 1.17 -8.46 11.03
CA ILE A 61 1.23 -7.83 9.71
C ILE A 61 -0.17 -7.75 9.08
N GLN A 62 -1.00 -8.74 9.31
CA GLN A 62 -2.38 -8.75 8.83
C GLN A 62 -3.20 -7.62 9.48
N GLU A 63 -3.06 -7.44 10.80
CA GLU A 63 -3.68 -6.33 11.54
C GLU A 63 -3.19 -4.97 11.04
N LEU A 64 -1.89 -4.85 10.81
CA LEU A 64 -1.31 -3.61 10.27
C LEU A 64 -1.89 -3.27 8.90
N ALA A 65 -1.97 -4.25 8.00
CA ALA A 65 -2.54 -4.04 6.67
C ALA A 65 -3.99 -3.55 6.76
N HIS A 66 -4.81 -4.14 7.62
CA HIS A 66 -6.18 -3.68 7.86
C HIS A 66 -6.22 -2.25 8.40
N THR A 67 -5.37 -1.94 9.36
CA THR A 67 -5.28 -0.59 9.94
C THR A 67 -4.93 0.45 8.89
N LEU A 68 -3.98 0.13 8.02
CA LEU A 68 -3.57 1.03 6.93
C LEU A 68 -4.73 1.31 5.97
N LEU A 69 -5.45 0.28 5.56
CA LEU A 69 -6.59 0.42 4.66
C LEU A 69 -7.73 1.22 5.30
N ASP A 70 -8.05 0.94 6.56
CA ASP A 70 -9.06 1.68 7.30
C ASP A 70 -8.70 3.15 7.45
N SER A 71 -7.43 3.45 7.72
CA SER A 71 -6.93 4.83 7.86
C SER A 71 -7.02 5.59 6.54
N LEU A 72 -6.75 4.94 5.42
CA LEU A 72 -6.92 5.56 4.10
C LEU A 72 -8.39 5.85 3.80
N GLU A 73 -9.29 4.96 4.17
CA GLU A 73 -10.72 5.16 4.01
C GLU A 73 -11.21 6.37 4.82
N VAL A 74 -10.81 6.47 6.08
CA VAL A 74 -11.13 7.62 6.95
C VAL A 74 -10.56 8.91 6.38
N PHE A 75 -9.31 8.88 5.93
CA PHE A 75 -8.66 10.04 5.34
C PHE A 75 -9.43 10.52 4.09
N SER A 76 -9.79 9.61 3.20
CA SER A 76 -10.54 9.92 1.98
C SER A 76 -11.89 10.56 2.29
N ALA A 77 -12.60 10.04 3.29
CA ALA A 77 -13.90 10.56 3.69
C ALA A 77 -13.82 11.99 4.24
N ASN A 78 -12.70 12.33 4.89
CA ASN A 78 -12.52 13.63 5.55
C ASN A 78 -11.83 14.69 4.68
N SER A 79 -11.14 14.30 3.60
CA SER A 79 -10.29 15.19 2.85
C SER A 79 -10.99 15.97 1.73
N ARG A 80 -12.21 15.64 1.39
CA ARG A 80 -13.01 16.31 0.35
C ARG A 80 -12.35 16.34 -1.03
N VAL A 81 -11.52 15.34 -1.33
CA VAL A 81 -10.79 15.28 -2.62
C VAL A 81 -11.63 14.84 -3.81
N GLY A 82 -12.85 14.36 -3.58
CA GLY A 82 -13.75 13.95 -4.65
C GLY A 82 -13.49 12.57 -5.24
N PHE A 83 -12.52 11.83 -4.69
CA PHE A 83 -12.21 10.45 -5.08
C PHE A 83 -11.67 9.67 -3.87
N PRO A 84 -11.83 8.34 -3.83
CA PRO A 84 -11.23 7.56 -2.76
C PRO A 84 -9.71 7.42 -2.97
N ILE A 85 -8.95 7.58 -1.88
CA ILE A 85 -7.52 7.26 -1.87
C ILE A 85 -7.42 5.83 -1.37
N GLU A 86 -7.00 4.94 -2.24
CA GLU A 86 -6.97 3.50 -1.98
C GLU A 86 -5.60 2.91 -2.31
N ALA A 87 -5.28 1.80 -1.67
CA ALA A 87 -4.05 1.07 -1.91
C ALA A 87 -4.31 -0.42 -1.88
N SER A 88 -3.51 -1.16 -2.61
CA SER A 88 -3.45 -2.62 -2.56
C SER A 88 -2.18 -3.01 -1.81
N ILE A 89 -2.31 -3.94 -0.86
CA ILE A 89 -1.22 -4.35 0.03
C ILE A 89 -1.00 -5.84 -0.10
N GLY A 90 0.26 -6.24 -0.33
CA GLY A 90 0.72 -7.61 -0.24
C GLY A 90 1.82 -7.71 0.80
N TRP A 91 1.91 -8.85 1.48
CA TRP A 91 2.94 -9.07 2.48
C TRP A 91 3.35 -10.53 2.52
N VAL A 92 4.58 -10.76 2.95
CA VAL A 92 5.13 -12.10 3.21
C VAL A 92 5.94 -12.03 4.49
N ILE A 93 6.10 -13.18 5.15
CA ILE A 93 6.97 -13.32 6.29
C ILE A 93 8.34 -13.79 5.80
N ALA A 94 9.39 -13.08 6.16
CA ALA A 94 10.76 -13.40 5.76
C ALA A 94 11.36 -14.41 6.75
N ASP A 95 11.01 -15.68 6.59
CA ASP A 95 11.42 -16.78 7.48
C ASP A 95 12.30 -17.83 6.81
N ASP A 96 12.64 -17.67 5.54
CA ASP A 96 13.51 -18.57 4.80
C ASP A 96 14.89 -17.93 4.60
N PRO A 97 15.95 -18.45 5.28
CA PRO A 97 17.30 -17.88 5.12
C PRO A 97 17.91 -18.10 3.75
N GLY A 98 17.32 -18.94 2.90
CA GLY A 98 17.75 -19.14 1.52
C GLY A 98 17.30 -18.07 0.54
N LEU A 99 16.41 -17.16 0.96
CA LEU A 99 15.90 -16.11 0.12
C LEU A 99 16.53 -14.76 0.46
N THR A 100 16.74 -13.95 -0.57
CA THR A 100 17.26 -12.58 -0.41
C THR A 100 16.12 -11.61 -0.12
N LEU A 101 16.47 -10.39 0.32
CA LEU A 101 15.49 -9.32 0.47
C LEU A 101 14.74 -9.07 -0.84
N ASN A 102 15.44 -9.07 -1.95
CA ASN A 102 14.82 -8.86 -3.26
C ASN A 102 13.81 -9.96 -3.61
N ASP A 103 14.09 -11.21 -3.24
CA ASP A 103 13.16 -12.31 -3.42
C ASP A 103 11.86 -12.07 -2.62
N TYR A 104 11.97 -11.59 -1.38
CA TYR A 104 10.82 -11.28 -0.55
C TYR A 104 10.03 -10.09 -1.09
N ILE A 105 10.69 -9.07 -1.60
CA ILE A 105 10.02 -7.92 -2.24
C ILE A 105 9.19 -8.41 -3.42
N ASN A 106 9.75 -9.29 -4.26
CA ASN A 106 9.04 -9.85 -5.40
C ASN A 106 7.84 -10.69 -4.99
N LEU A 107 7.97 -11.49 -3.93
CA LEU A 107 6.85 -12.29 -3.41
C LEU A 107 5.73 -11.40 -2.85
N ALA A 108 6.09 -10.34 -2.13
CA ALA A 108 5.11 -9.38 -1.61
C ALA A 108 4.40 -8.64 -2.75
N ASP A 109 5.13 -8.27 -3.81
CA ASP A 109 4.58 -7.66 -5.02
C ASP A 109 3.56 -8.59 -5.69
N GLU A 110 3.87 -9.87 -5.83
CA GLU A 110 2.94 -10.86 -6.39
C GLU A 110 1.65 -10.94 -5.57
N LYS A 111 1.76 -10.92 -4.24
CA LYS A 111 0.60 -10.91 -3.33
C LYS A 111 -0.21 -9.64 -3.50
N MET A 112 0.44 -8.49 -3.57
CA MET A 112 -0.22 -7.20 -3.81
C MET A 112 -0.96 -7.21 -5.14
N TYR A 113 -0.32 -7.70 -6.19
CA TYR A 113 -0.93 -7.77 -7.53
C TYR A 113 -2.17 -8.67 -7.54
N SER A 114 -2.14 -9.78 -6.83
CA SER A 114 -3.32 -10.67 -6.68
C SER A 114 -4.47 -9.95 -5.99
N VAL A 115 -4.20 -9.18 -4.93
CA VAL A 115 -5.20 -8.37 -4.24
C VAL A 115 -5.78 -7.31 -5.19
N LYS A 116 -4.93 -6.61 -5.91
CA LYS A 116 -5.33 -5.56 -6.86
C LYS A 116 -6.23 -6.13 -7.96
N LYS A 117 -5.87 -7.29 -8.48
CA LYS A 117 -6.63 -7.99 -9.53
C LYS A 117 -8.01 -8.43 -9.04
N SER A 118 -8.10 -8.97 -7.82
CA SER A 118 -9.37 -9.36 -7.20
C SER A 118 -10.30 -8.16 -7.00
N ARG A 119 -9.75 -7.05 -6.54
CA ARG A 119 -10.52 -5.81 -6.33
C ARG A 119 -11.04 -5.23 -7.64
N LYS A 120 -10.26 -5.30 -8.72
CA LYS A 120 -10.71 -4.89 -10.07
C LYS A 120 -11.86 -5.74 -10.57
N ALA A 121 -11.84 -7.05 -10.32
CA ALA A 121 -12.90 -7.96 -10.71
C ALA A 121 -14.21 -7.65 -9.96
N GLU A 122 -14.12 -7.22 -8.69
CA GLU A 122 -15.27 -6.83 -7.88
C GLU A 122 -15.81 -5.45 -8.24
N ARG A 123 -14.95 -4.56 -8.73
CA ARG A 123 -15.29 -3.18 -9.09
C ARG A 123 -15.32 -3.01 -10.60
N LYS A 124 -16.48 -3.27 -11.19
CA LYS A 124 -16.65 -3.16 -12.64
C LYS A 124 -16.52 -1.73 -13.19
N ASP A 125 -16.51 -0.72 -12.32
CA ASP A 125 -16.46 0.71 -12.69
C ASP A 125 -15.04 1.23 -12.93
N PHE A 126 -14.06 0.44 -12.68
CA PHE A 126 -12.67 0.74 -12.92
C PHE A 126 -12.09 -0.22 -13.97
#